data_485432867f6923bd13281dbd3cc1f714
#
_entry.id   485432867f6923bd13281dbd3cc1f714
#
_cell.length_a   1.000
_cell.length_b   1.000
_cell.length_c   1.000
_cell.angle_alpha   90.00
_cell.angle_beta   90.00
_cell.angle_gamma   90.00
#
_symmetry.space_group_name_H-M   'P 1'
#
loop_
_entity.id
_entity.type
_entity.pdbx_description
1 polymer ?
#
loop_
_entity_poly.entity_id
_entity_poly.type
_entity_poly.pdbx_seq_one_letter_code
_entity_poly.pdbx_strand_id
1 'polypeptide(L)'
;DRSVSRGLGDVYKRQSLLLLKNTCGLPVEVIIMLIQYCISIGKSNIRAIETIGLRWSDAGVFSIEEAENKIKQAHRASQSFTVVASAFGLKNTGSPTKKQVEYADLWVNEWKFSPEMLREAYERCVDSKGSCDFRYINGILKRWNSSGIYNVDDLNKFDSRPDKYKNKGGNRNDANTSYNINDLQRLDTIDSI
;
A
#
# COMPACT_ATOMS: atom_id res chain seq x y z
N ASP A 1 26.23 -38.42 1.63
CA ASP A 1 26.36 -36.95 1.42
C ASP A 1 25.26 -36.06 2.00
N ARG A 2 24.23 -36.64 2.63
CA ARG A 2 23.16 -35.86 3.28
C ARG A 2 23.53 -35.28 4.65
N SER A 3 24.59 -35.75 5.30
CA SER A 3 25.01 -35.31 6.63
C SER A 3 25.80 -34.00 6.59
N VAL A 4 26.57 -33.76 5.54
CA VAL A 4 27.41 -32.53 5.40
C VAL A 4 26.55 -31.31 5.10
N SER A 5 25.49 -31.44 4.29
CA SER A 5 24.59 -30.32 3.99
C SER A 5 23.71 -29.90 5.19
N ARG A 6 23.39 -30.82 6.14
CA ARG A 6 22.70 -30.48 7.39
C ARG A 6 23.59 -29.64 8.31
N GLY A 7 24.88 -29.97 8.43
CA GLY A 7 25.83 -29.22 9.27
C GLY A 7 26.04 -27.78 8.79
N LEU A 8 26.15 -27.56 7.48
CA LEU A 8 26.29 -26.21 6.91
C LEU A 8 25.05 -25.34 7.15
N GLY A 9 23.85 -25.91 7.00
CA GLY A 9 22.59 -25.21 7.26
C GLY A 9 22.44 -24.78 8.71
N ASP A 10 22.88 -25.59 9.65
CA ASP A 10 22.80 -25.27 11.09
C ASP A 10 23.83 -24.23 11.52
N VAL A 11 25.04 -24.28 10.94
CA VAL A 11 26.06 -23.24 11.15
C VAL A 11 25.55 -21.88 10.65
N TYR A 12 24.97 -21.83 9.46
CA TYR A 12 24.42 -20.60 8.90
C TYR A 12 23.26 -20.03 9.76
N LYS A 13 22.34 -20.88 10.21
CA LYS A 13 21.26 -20.46 11.13
C LYS A 13 21.79 -19.83 12.41
N ARG A 14 22.80 -20.48 13.01
CA ARG A 14 23.47 -19.99 14.23
C ARG A 14 24.14 -18.65 13.99
N GLN A 15 24.84 -18.47 12.87
CA GLN A 15 25.48 -17.22 12.51
C GLN A 15 24.48 -16.07 12.33
N SER A 16 23.35 -16.32 11.65
CA SER A 16 22.29 -15.30 11.47
C SER A 16 21.68 -14.87 12.81
N LEU A 17 21.44 -15.79 13.74
CA LEU A 17 20.92 -15.46 15.06
C LEU A 17 21.96 -14.68 15.90
N LEU A 18 23.24 -15.04 15.81
CA LEU A 18 24.32 -14.31 16.48
C LEU A 18 24.49 -12.90 15.90
N LEU A 19 24.30 -12.72 14.59
CA LEU A 19 24.31 -11.40 13.96
C LEU A 19 23.19 -10.53 14.51
N LEU A 20 21.95 -11.04 14.59
CA LEU A 20 20.82 -10.31 15.15
C LEU A 20 21.05 -9.90 16.61
N LYS A 21 21.64 -10.80 17.42
CA LYS A 21 21.93 -10.53 18.83
C LYS A 21 23.12 -9.57 19.01
N ASN A 22 24.26 -9.86 18.38
CA ASN A 22 25.53 -9.21 18.70
C ASN A 22 25.78 -7.96 17.86
N THR A 23 25.37 -7.97 16.59
CA THR A 23 25.60 -6.84 15.67
C THR A 23 24.40 -5.90 15.63
N CYS A 24 23.20 -6.44 15.61
CA CYS A 24 21.96 -5.63 15.59
C CYS A 24 21.48 -5.25 17.00
N GLY A 25 22.05 -5.84 18.06
CA GLY A 25 21.69 -5.52 19.44
C GLY A 25 20.30 -5.98 19.88
N LEU A 26 19.63 -6.87 19.12
CA LEU A 26 18.29 -7.31 19.46
C LEU A 26 18.32 -8.21 20.72
N PRO A 27 17.48 -7.93 21.74
CA PRO A 27 17.30 -8.82 22.88
C PRO A 27 16.81 -10.21 22.45
N VAL A 28 17.15 -11.23 23.22
CA VAL A 28 16.79 -12.63 22.92
C VAL A 28 15.26 -12.80 22.84
N GLU A 29 14.54 -12.14 23.72
CA GLU A 29 13.08 -12.15 23.79
C GLU A 29 12.46 -11.59 22.49
N VAL A 30 13.01 -10.50 21.97
CA VAL A 30 12.58 -9.87 20.70
C VAL A 30 12.90 -10.80 19.51
N ILE A 31 14.05 -11.49 19.54
CA ILE A 31 14.43 -12.46 18.50
C ILE A 31 13.43 -13.66 18.51
N ILE A 32 13.04 -14.13 19.68
CA ILE A 32 12.03 -15.21 19.78
C ILE A 32 10.70 -14.76 19.19
N MET A 33 10.22 -13.56 19.53
CA MET A 33 9.00 -12.99 18.96
C MET A 33 9.09 -12.80 17.45
N LEU A 34 10.24 -12.34 16.96
CA LEU A 34 10.51 -12.22 15.53
C LEU A 34 10.38 -13.55 14.80
N ILE A 35 10.97 -14.63 15.37
CA ILE A 35 10.89 -15.97 14.80
C ILE A 35 9.44 -16.46 14.75
N GLN A 36 8.71 -16.32 15.87
CA GLN A 36 7.29 -16.70 15.95
C GLN A 36 6.44 -15.93 14.93
N TYR A 37 6.67 -14.62 14.81
CA TYR A 37 6.00 -13.80 13.80
C TYR A 37 6.33 -14.26 12.38
N CYS A 38 7.61 -14.54 12.06
CA CYS A 38 8.01 -15.03 10.75
C CYS A 38 7.35 -16.37 10.40
N ILE A 39 7.22 -17.27 11.38
CA ILE A 39 6.54 -18.55 11.20
C ILE A 39 5.04 -18.31 10.92
N SER A 40 4.39 -17.41 11.66
CA SER A 40 2.95 -17.13 11.51
C SER A 40 2.59 -16.57 10.14
N ILE A 41 3.50 -15.83 9.50
CA ILE A 41 3.33 -15.28 8.13
C ILE A 41 3.89 -16.19 7.03
N GLY A 42 4.27 -17.44 7.35
CA GLY A 42 4.80 -18.42 6.40
C GLY A 42 6.23 -18.14 5.90
N LYS A 43 6.97 -17.26 6.57
CA LYS A 43 8.37 -16.88 6.22
C LYS A 43 9.38 -17.49 7.19
N SER A 44 9.35 -18.80 7.32
CA SER A 44 10.19 -19.55 8.28
C SER A 44 11.64 -19.77 7.85
N ASN A 45 12.05 -19.30 6.67
CA ASN A 45 13.44 -19.43 6.25
C ASN A 45 14.35 -18.41 6.96
N ILE A 46 15.56 -18.81 7.25
CA ILE A 46 16.49 -18.01 8.06
C ILE A 46 16.85 -16.65 7.43
N ARG A 47 16.90 -16.57 6.09
CA ARG A 47 17.16 -15.30 5.38
C ARG A 47 16.02 -14.30 5.55
N ALA A 48 14.78 -14.79 5.56
CA ALA A 48 13.63 -13.93 5.82
C ALA A 48 13.64 -13.42 7.27
N ILE A 49 13.96 -14.30 8.24
CA ILE A 49 14.09 -13.93 9.65
C ILE A 49 15.18 -12.86 9.81
N GLU A 50 16.35 -13.07 9.22
CA GLU A 50 17.46 -12.12 9.24
C GLU A 50 17.06 -10.77 8.63
N THR A 51 16.45 -10.78 7.43
CA THR A 51 16.01 -9.55 6.76
C THR A 51 14.97 -8.77 7.57
N ILE A 52 14.03 -9.46 8.21
CA ILE A 52 12.99 -8.82 9.03
C ILE A 52 13.62 -8.33 10.35
N GLY A 53 14.53 -9.09 10.94
CA GLY A 53 15.25 -8.70 12.15
C GLY A 53 16.10 -7.45 11.96
N LEU A 54 16.83 -7.34 10.85
CA LEU A 54 17.55 -6.11 10.49
C LEU A 54 16.60 -4.91 10.42
N ARG A 55 15.44 -5.06 9.76
CA ARG A 55 14.45 -3.99 9.68
C ARG A 55 13.86 -3.63 11.05
N TRP A 56 13.74 -4.58 11.96
CA TRP A 56 13.28 -4.31 13.32
C TRP A 56 14.34 -3.52 14.10
N SER A 57 15.62 -3.90 13.97
CA SER A 57 16.72 -3.15 14.55
C SER A 57 16.79 -1.71 14.01
N ASP A 58 16.71 -1.53 12.68
CA ASP A 58 16.69 -0.21 12.02
C ASP A 58 15.48 0.64 12.46
N ALA A 59 14.37 -0.01 12.81
CA ALA A 59 13.15 0.65 13.30
C ALA A 59 13.16 0.87 14.82
N GLY A 60 14.25 0.53 15.53
CA GLY A 60 14.37 0.73 16.97
C GLY A 60 13.54 -0.24 17.82
N VAL A 61 13.24 -1.43 17.34
CA VAL A 61 12.42 -2.44 18.07
C VAL A 61 13.33 -3.24 18.99
N PHE A 62 13.57 -2.76 20.21
CA PHE A 62 14.46 -3.40 21.18
C PHE A 62 13.74 -3.90 22.45
N SER A 63 12.45 -3.70 22.57
CA SER A 63 11.63 -4.18 23.69
C SER A 63 10.52 -5.12 23.24
N ILE A 64 9.99 -5.90 24.16
CA ILE A 64 8.85 -6.79 23.95
C ILE A 64 7.64 -5.96 23.50
N GLU A 65 7.40 -4.82 24.16
CA GLU A 65 6.26 -3.94 23.85
C GLU A 65 6.34 -3.38 22.42
N GLU A 66 7.51 -2.92 21.99
CA GLU A 66 7.75 -2.43 20.62
C GLU A 66 7.55 -3.55 19.59
N ALA A 67 8.05 -4.77 19.88
CA ALA A 67 7.85 -5.95 19.05
C ALA A 67 6.36 -6.32 18.91
N GLU A 68 5.60 -6.33 20.02
CA GLU A 68 4.16 -6.56 19.99
C GLU A 68 3.42 -5.52 19.16
N ASN A 69 3.73 -4.24 19.36
CA ASN A 69 3.12 -3.15 18.61
C ASN A 69 3.41 -3.28 17.11
N LYS A 70 4.65 -3.67 16.76
CA LYS A 70 5.04 -3.91 15.36
C LYS A 70 4.28 -5.08 14.74
N ILE A 71 4.11 -6.17 15.48
CA ILE A 71 3.33 -7.34 15.05
C ILE A 71 1.86 -6.97 14.89
N LYS A 72 1.26 -6.29 15.87
CA LYS A 72 -0.15 -5.82 15.81
C LYS A 72 -0.38 -4.91 14.60
N GLN A 73 0.53 -3.98 14.34
CA GLN A 73 0.46 -3.10 13.17
C GLN A 73 0.53 -3.88 11.85
N ALA A 74 1.43 -4.86 11.74
CA ALA A 74 1.56 -5.69 10.55
C ALA A 74 0.32 -6.56 10.30
N HIS A 75 -0.27 -7.15 11.35
CA HIS A 75 -1.52 -7.91 11.25
C HIS A 75 -2.69 -7.02 10.82
N ARG A 76 -2.85 -5.85 11.44
CA ARG A 76 -3.88 -4.86 11.08
C ARG A 76 -3.77 -4.47 9.60
N ALA A 77 -2.57 -4.13 9.14
CA ALA A 77 -2.33 -3.76 7.74
C ALA A 77 -2.63 -4.91 6.77
N SER A 78 -2.30 -6.15 7.13
CA SER A 78 -2.64 -7.34 6.35
C SER A 78 -4.15 -7.57 6.27
N GLN A 79 -4.87 -7.41 7.39
CA GLN A 79 -6.34 -7.50 7.42
C GLN A 79 -6.99 -6.43 6.55
N SER A 80 -6.51 -5.18 6.63
CA SER A 80 -7.00 -4.08 5.79
C SER A 80 -6.84 -4.39 4.32
N PHE A 81 -5.68 -4.93 3.91
CA PHE A 81 -5.48 -5.34 2.54
C PHE A 81 -6.43 -6.47 2.11
N THR A 82 -6.72 -7.43 2.99
CA THR A 82 -7.69 -8.50 2.71
C THR A 82 -9.09 -7.94 2.46
N VAL A 83 -9.53 -6.95 3.25
CA VAL A 83 -10.81 -6.25 3.04
C VAL A 83 -10.85 -5.57 1.68
N VAL A 84 -9.80 -4.81 1.33
CA VAL A 84 -9.70 -4.12 0.04
C VAL A 84 -9.67 -5.11 -1.13
N ALA A 85 -8.85 -6.17 -1.04
CA ALA A 85 -8.76 -7.20 -2.08
C ALA A 85 -10.10 -7.90 -2.30
N SER A 86 -10.84 -8.18 -1.22
CA SER A 86 -12.19 -8.75 -1.29
C SER A 86 -13.18 -7.79 -1.94
N ALA A 87 -13.16 -6.50 -1.56
CA ALA A 87 -14.03 -5.48 -2.14
C ALA A 87 -13.79 -5.30 -3.65
N PHE A 88 -12.54 -5.39 -4.09
CA PHE A 88 -12.14 -5.29 -5.50
C PHE A 88 -12.34 -6.59 -6.28
N GLY A 89 -12.73 -7.69 -5.62
CA GLY A 89 -12.88 -9.00 -6.27
C GLY A 89 -11.54 -9.58 -6.76
N LEU A 90 -10.43 -9.16 -6.19
CA LEU A 90 -9.09 -9.62 -6.57
C LEU A 90 -8.88 -11.04 -6.05
N LYS A 91 -9.00 -12.03 -6.92
CA LYS A 91 -8.68 -13.44 -6.60
C LYS A 91 -7.20 -13.70 -6.93
N ASN A 92 -6.49 -14.37 -6.00
CA ASN A 92 -5.10 -14.80 -6.22
C ASN A 92 -4.10 -13.67 -6.54
N THR A 93 -4.23 -12.54 -5.92
CA THR A 93 -3.16 -11.56 -5.94
C THR A 93 -1.96 -12.12 -5.18
N GLY A 94 -0.79 -12.15 -5.81
CA GLY A 94 0.47 -12.45 -5.13
C GLY A 94 0.67 -11.55 -3.90
N SER A 95 1.82 -11.62 -3.25
CA SER A 95 2.10 -10.74 -2.10
C SER A 95 1.91 -9.28 -2.50
N PRO A 96 1.09 -8.51 -1.75
CA PRO A 96 0.87 -7.10 -2.04
C PRO A 96 2.16 -6.29 -1.92
N THR A 97 2.27 -5.23 -2.69
CA THR A 97 3.35 -4.27 -2.53
C THR A 97 3.17 -3.46 -1.24
N LYS A 98 4.28 -2.93 -0.70
CA LYS A 98 4.25 -2.08 0.49
C LYS A 98 3.23 -0.93 0.35
N LYS A 99 3.21 -0.25 -0.81
CA LYS A 99 2.28 0.86 -1.08
C LYS A 99 0.81 0.43 -1.11
N GLN A 100 0.50 -0.77 -1.63
CA GLN A 100 -0.87 -1.28 -1.62
C GLN A 100 -1.37 -1.54 -0.19
N VAL A 101 -0.50 -2.07 0.67
CA VAL A 101 -0.82 -2.30 2.08
C VAL A 101 -1.02 -0.96 2.82
N GLU A 102 -0.16 0.03 2.57
CA GLU A 102 -0.28 1.38 3.14
C GLU A 102 -1.60 2.06 2.73
N TYR A 103 -1.97 1.99 1.46
CA TYR A 103 -3.26 2.51 1.00
C TYR A 103 -4.44 1.78 1.63
N ALA A 104 -4.39 0.45 1.71
CA ALA A 104 -5.46 -0.32 2.33
C ALA A 104 -5.65 0.02 3.81
N ASP A 105 -4.56 0.19 4.55
CA ASP A 105 -4.61 0.58 5.96
C ASP A 105 -5.21 1.99 6.12
N LEU A 106 -4.80 2.94 5.28
CA LEU A 106 -5.32 4.30 5.23
C LEU A 106 -6.84 4.32 4.98
N TRP A 107 -7.30 3.58 3.96
CA TRP A 107 -8.70 3.61 3.56
C TRP A 107 -9.63 2.93 4.57
N VAL A 108 -9.21 1.79 5.12
CA VAL A 108 -10.03 0.98 6.03
C VAL A 108 -9.95 1.49 7.48
N ASN A 109 -8.75 1.83 7.96
CA ASN A 109 -8.55 2.13 9.37
C ASN A 109 -8.57 3.63 9.70
N GLU A 110 -8.05 4.48 8.81
CA GLU A 110 -8.03 5.93 9.05
C GLU A 110 -9.27 6.61 8.48
N TRP A 111 -9.56 6.39 7.21
CA TRP A 111 -10.73 7.00 6.57
C TRP A 111 -12.02 6.23 6.78
N LYS A 112 -11.94 4.97 7.25
CA LYS A 112 -13.09 4.11 7.63
C LYS A 112 -14.11 3.92 6.50
N PHE A 113 -13.65 3.80 5.27
CA PHE A 113 -14.53 3.48 4.17
C PHE A 113 -15.07 2.05 4.25
N SER A 114 -16.35 1.91 3.97
CA SER A 114 -17.01 0.61 3.89
C SER A 114 -16.55 -0.17 2.65
N PRO A 115 -16.68 -1.51 2.64
CA PRO A 115 -16.37 -2.32 1.47
C PRO A 115 -17.13 -1.91 0.20
N GLU A 116 -18.37 -1.41 0.35
CA GLU A 116 -19.20 -0.91 -0.75
C GLU A 116 -18.56 0.34 -1.39
N MET A 117 -18.11 1.30 -0.56
CA MET A 117 -17.44 2.51 -1.04
C MET A 117 -16.10 2.19 -1.72
N LEU A 118 -15.36 1.22 -1.18
CA LEU A 118 -14.11 0.74 -1.79
C LEU A 118 -14.38 0.11 -3.16
N ARG A 119 -15.45 -0.69 -3.28
CA ARG A 119 -15.88 -1.29 -4.54
C ARG A 119 -16.26 -0.23 -5.57
N GLU A 120 -17.05 0.75 -5.18
CA GLU A 120 -17.47 1.85 -6.05
C GLU A 120 -16.25 2.64 -6.58
N ALA A 121 -15.26 2.92 -5.72
CA ALA A 121 -14.03 3.57 -6.13
C ALA A 121 -13.20 2.72 -7.11
N TYR A 122 -13.19 1.40 -6.92
CA TYR A 122 -12.56 0.45 -7.82
C TYR A 122 -13.24 0.42 -9.19
N GLU A 123 -14.58 0.30 -9.23
CA GLU A 123 -15.37 0.28 -10.47
C GLU A 123 -15.11 1.55 -11.28
N ARG A 124 -15.15 2.73 -10.67
CA ARG A 124 -14.83 4.00 -11.34
C ARG A 124 -13.38 4.06 -11.85
N CYS A 125 -12.45 3.42 -11.15
CA CYS A 125 -11.06 3.33 -11.61
C CYS A 125 -10.97 2.46 -12.86
N VAL A 126 -11.61 1.29 -12.86
CA VAL A 126 -11.59 0.36 -13.99
C VAL A 126 -12.28 0.98 -15.20
N ASP A 127 -13.42 1.64 -15.02
CA ASP A 127 -14.14 2.33 -16.10
C ASP A 127 -13.30 3.45 -16.74
N SER A 128 -12.53 4.18 -15.93
CA SER A 128 -11.71 5.29 -16.42
C SER A 128 -10.35 4.87 -16.98
N LYS A 129 -9.73 3.82 -16.43
CA LYS A 129 -8.36 3.42 -16.72
C LYS A 129 -8.24 2.06 -17.41
N GLY A 130 -9.30 1.27 -17.44
CA GLY A 130 -9.30 -0.11 -17.95
C GLY A 130 -8.54 -1.09 -17.04
N SER A 131 -8.05 -0.66 -15.88
CA SER A 131 -7.27 -1.49 -14.96
C SER A 131 -7.30 -0.96 -13.53
N CYS A 132 -6.95 -1.83 -12.56
CA CYS A 132 -6.86 -1.46 -11.16
C CYS A 132 -5.59 -0.64 -10.87
N ASP A 133 -5.74 0.64 -10.59
CA ASP A 133 -4.66 1.54 -10.19
C ASP A 133 -4.93 2.08 -8.77
N PHE A 134 -4.19 1.59 -7.78
CA PHE A 134 -4.31 2.00 -6.37
C PHE A 134 -4.06 3.49 -6.15
N ARG A 135 -3.19 4.11 -6.94
CA ARG A 135 -2.91 5.55 -6.85
C ARG A 135 -4.11 6.37 -7.33
N TYR A 136 -4.74 5.93 -8.41
CA TYR A 136 -5.95 6.58 -8.94
C TYR A 136 -7.14 6.41 -7.98
N ILE A 137 -7.33 5.20 -7.45
CA ILE A 137 -8.35 4.90 -6.43
C ILE A 137 -8.14 5.77 -5.19
N ASN A 138 -6.88 5.92 -4.73
CA ASN A 138 -6.57 6.80 -3.61
C ASN A 138 -6.97 8.26 -3.89
N GLY A 139 -6.84 8.73 -5.12
CA GLY A 139 -7.30 10.06 -5.54
C GLY A 139 -8.81 10.21 -5.42
N ILE A 140 -9.59 9.19 -5.83
CA ILE A 140 -11.05 9.16 -5.70
C ILE A 140 -11.45 9.20 -4.21
N LEU A 141 -10.93 8.26 -3.42
CA LEU A 141 -11.26 8.13 -1.99
C LEU A 141 -10.83 9.36 -1.18
N LYS A 142 -9.68 9.96 -1.51
CA LYS A 142 -9.23 11.21 -0.89
C LYS A 142 -10.22 12.35 -1.14
N ARG A 143 -10.77 12.46 -2.35
CA ARG A 143 -11.79 13.46 -2.69
C ARG A 143 -13.06 13.23 -1.88
N TRP A 144 -13.54 11.99 -1.79
CA TRP A 144 -14.72 11.65 -1.00
C TRP A 144 -14.52 11.93 0.48
N ASN A 145 -13.38 11.54 1.04
CA ASN A 145 -13.03 11.83 2.43
C ASN A 145 -13.03 13.35 2.71
N SER A 146 -12.42 14.15 1.81
CA SER A 146 -12.39 15.63 1.94
C SER A 146 -13.78 16.28 1.78
N SER A 147 -14.71 15.59 1.10
CA SER A 147 -16.10 16.05 0.90
C SER A 147 -17.07 15.47 1.94
N GLY A 148 -16.59 14.68 2.90
CA GLY A 148 -17.42 14.04 3.93
C GLY A 148 -18.37 12.95 3.40
N ILE A 149 -18.02 12.30 2.29
CA ILE A 149 -18.84 11.27 1.64
C ILE A 149 -18.34 9.91 2.08
N TYR A 150 -19.15 9.18 2.86
CA TYR A 150 -18.79 7.88 3.42
C TYR A 150 -19.78 6.76 3.11
N ASN A 151 -20.86 7.07 2.41
CA ASN A 151 -21.86 6.11 2.00
C ASN A 151 -22.31 6.35 0.56
N VAL A 152 -22.92 5.33 -0.05
CA VAL A 152 -23.36 5.35 -1.45
C VAL A 152 -24.50 6.35 -1.69
N ASP A 153 -25.37 6.58 -0.70
CA ASP A 153 -26.48 7.52 -0.83
C ASP A 153 -25.99 8.96 -0.94
N ASP A 154 -25.00 9.34 -0.13
CA ASP A 154 -24.38 10.66 -0.20
C ASP A 154 -23.55 10.84 -1.47
N LEU A 155 -22.94 9.75 -1.95
CA LEU A 155 -22.23 9.74 -3.22
C LEU A 155 -23.18 10.00 -4.40
N ASN A 156 -24.34 9.35 -4.43
CA ASN A 156 -25.37 9.57 -5.47
C ASN A 156 -25.88 11.03 -5.47
N LYS A 157 -26.08 11.62 -4.28
CA LYS A 157 -26.42 13.03 -4.15
C LYS A 157 -25.31 13.95 -4.63
N PHE A 158 -24.05 13.58 -4.37
CA PHE A 158 -22.88 14.34 -4.82
C PHE A 158 -22.74 14.29 -6.34
N ASP A 159 -22.91 13.13 -6.96
CA ASP A 159 -22.84 12.95 -8.41
C ASP A 159 -23.98 13.63 -9.15
N SER A 160 -25.16 13.74 -8.53
CA SER A 160 -26.32 14.44 -9.08
C SER A 160 -26.20 15.98 -9.05
N ARG A 161 -25.16 16.53 -8.41
CA ARG A 161 -24.93 17.99 -8.39
C ARG A 161 -24.39 18.47 -9.74
N PRO A 162 -24.89 19.61 -10.27
CA PRO A 162 -24.34 20.23 -11.48
C PRO A 162 -22.84 20.50 -11.35
N ASP A 163 -22.09 20.35 -12.43
CA ASP A 163 -20.61 20.45 -12.47
C ASP A 163 -19.99 21.71 -11.84
N LYS A 164 -20.77 22.79 -11.70
CA LYS A 164 -20.31 24.02 -11.02
C LYS A 164 -19.85 23.84 -9.58
N TYR A 165 -20.23 22.75 -8.91
CA TYR A 165 -19.86 22.48 -7.52
C TYR A 165 -18.79 21.39 -7.37
N LYS A 166 -18.43 20.68 -8.43
CA LYS A 166 -17.42 19.60 -8.41
C LYS A 166 -15.97 20.10 -8.33
N ASN A 167 -15.70 21.37 -8.65
CA ASN A 167 -14.34 21.91 -8.84
C ASN A 167 -13.77 22.75 -7.70
N LYS A 168 -14.33 22.72 -6.48
CA LYS A 168 -13.78 23.53 -5.35
C LYS A 168 -12.73 22.80 -4.49
N GLY A 169 -12.07 21.76 -4.97
CA GLY A 169 -11.07 21.00 -4.19
C GLY A 169 -9.83 20.55 -4.96
N GLY A 170 -9.55 21.08 -6.13
CA GLY A 170 -8.40 20.68 -6.95
C GLY A 170 -7.38 21.79 -7.05
N ASN A 171 -6.18 21.56 -6.50
CA ASN A 171 -5.00 22.42 -6.64
C ASN A 171 -4.68 22.63 -8.13
N ARG A 172 -4.64 23.91 -8.52
CA ARG A 172 -4.20 24.34 -9.85
C ARG A 172 -2.69 24.10 -9.96
N ASN A 173 -2.28 23.07 -10.66
CA ASN A 173 -0.98 22.95 -11.30
C ASN A 173 -1.04 21.85 -12.37
N ASP A 174 -1.92 22.04 -13.35
CA ASP A 174 -1.75 21.43 -14.67
C ASP A 174 -1.90 22.58 -15.68
N ALA A 175 -0.76 23.18 -16.02
CA ALA A 175 -0.63 23.98 -17.21
C ALA A 175 -0.74 23.04 -18.42
N ASN A 176 -1.97 22.66 -18.75
CA ASN A 176 -2.28 22.04 -20.02
C ASN A 176 -2.40 23.16 -21.03
N THR A 177 -1.29 23.46 -21.71
CA THR A 177 -1.26 24.33 -22.87
C THR A 177 -2.03 23.60 -23.97
N SER A 178 -3.33 23.83 -24.03
CA SER A 178 -4.16 23.47 -25.16
C SER A 178 -3.72 24.36 -26.33
N TYR A 179 -2.91 23.82 -27.22
CA TYR A 179 -2.61 24.47 -28.49
C TYR A 179 -3.89 24.49 -29.33
N ASN A 180 -4.37 25.70 -29.61
CA ASN A 180 -5.50 25.91 -30.49
C ASN A 180 -5.04 25.62 -31.94
N ILE A 181 -5.59 24.56 -32.55
CA ILE A 181 -5.28 24.11 -33.91
C ILE A 181 -5.51 25.24 -34.93
N ASN A 182 -6.37 26.22 -34.66
CA ASN A 182 -6.63 27.35 -35.53
C ASN A 182 -5.49 28.37 -35.56
N ASP A 183 -4.57 28.37 -34.59
CA ASP A 183 -3.40 29.24 -34.59
C ASP A 183 -2.24 28.68 -35.44
N LEU A 184 -2.23 27.38 -35.70
CA LEU A 184 -1.24 26.75 -36.61
C LEU A 184 -1.58 26.97 -38.06
N GLN A 185 -2.83 27.18 -38.46
CA GLN A 185 -3.22 27.46 -39.85
C GLN A 185 -2.94 28.89 -40.29
N ARG A 186 -2.59 29.81 -39.38
CA ARG A 186 -2.19 31.19 -39.71
C ARG A 186 -0.72 31.36 -40.06
N LEU A 187 0.13 30.38 -39.79
CA LEU A 187 1.56 30.46 -40.07
C LEU A 187 1.93 29.99 -41.49
N ASP A 188 1.05 29.23 -42.15
CA ASP A 188 1.31 28.71 -43.50
C ASP A 188 0.99 29.74 -44.64
N THR A 189 0.58 30.95 -44.30
CA THR A 189 0.23 32.00 -45.28
C THR A 189 1.24 33.13 -45.41
N ILE A 190 2.41 33.04 -44.78
CA ILE A 190 3.43 34.15 -44.85
C ILE A 190 4.62 33.84 -45.75
N ASP A 191 4.78 32.62 -46.28
CA ASP A 191 5.87 32.26 -47.20
C ASP A 191 5.46 32.22 -48.66
N SER A 192 4.66 33.18 -49.10
CA SER A 192 4.37 33.39 -50.55
C SER A 192 4.28 34.87 -50.85
N ILE A 193 5.44 35.58 -50.80
CA ILE A 193 5.74 36.80 -51.59
C ILE A 193 7.26 36.85 -51.85
#